data_b8056daeb31b837bed753752bd64f380
#
_entry.id   b8056daeb31b837bed753752bd64f380
#
_cell.length_a   1.000
_cell.length_b   1.000
_cell.length_c   1.000
_cell.angle_alpha   90.00
_cell.angle_beta   90.00
_cell.angle_gamma   90.00
#
_symmetry.space_group_name_H-M   'P 1'
#
loop_
_entity.id
_entity.type
_entity.pdbx_description
1 polymer ?
#
loop_
_entity_poly.entity_id
_entity_poly.type
_entity_poly.pdbx_seq_one_letter_code
_entity_poly.pdbx_strand_id
1 'polypeptide(L)'
;MIIPVTIIGLLGALTDSYSTIPSHTLLDTNVLITHLLSIPRTFLWVYLNVLLFAISNQRSPKSVLEDSINKSWRPIPSGRITSSAARRLLFILIPIDLFVSHYFLGACQETVLCLLLTWMYNDLGGSDEHFIVRNAINSLAYFVYGSGALRVAAGTSTSISTDASIWLGIISAIVFSTMQVQDLKDQVGDRATNRDTLPLSIGDSSCRYTIVFGVLTWSLAAPRYWSIDLFTSGSALPVILGLFVTYQVLLHRTPEADTQTYKAWSAWLMSPTTTWNRYLSPFAFKYRLLFLPLPGDGQGMIHRPFGYTLSALKSIPGETN
;
A
#
# COMPACT_ATOMS: atom_id res chain seq x y z
N MET A 1 6.80 2.59 4.86
CA MET A 1 5.36 2.93 4.86
C MET A 1 5.03 4.17 4.03
N ILE A 2 5.72 5.31 4.17
CA ILE A 2 5.38 6.57 3.47
C ILE A 2 5.30 6.36 1.95
N ILE A 3 6.37 5.93 1.30
CA ILE A 3 6.42 5.76 -0.16
C ILE A 3 5.35 4.79 -0.67
N PRO A 4 5.23 3.55 -0.14
CA PRO A 4 4.18 2.62 -0.56
C PRO A 4 2.77 3.20 -0.48
N VAL A 5 2.39 3.80 0.64
CA VAL A 5 1.04 4.33 0.84
C VAL A 5 0.77 5.53 -0.07
N THR A 6 1.76 6.41 -0.28
CA THR A 6 1.64 7.52 -1.24
C THR A 6 1.40 7.00 -2.66
N ILE A 7 2.15 5.97 -3.08
CA ILE A 7 1.97 5.34 -4.39
C ILE A 7 0.59 4.70 -4.51
N ILE A 8 0.10 4.00 -3.48
CA ILE A 8 -1.25 3.43 -3.44
C ILE A 8 -2.30 4.52 -3.67
N GLY A 9 -2.22 5.64 -2.96
CA GLY A 9 -3.14 6.75 -3.12
C GLY A 9 -3.13 7.34 -4.52
N LEU A 10 -1.95 7.59 -5.08
CA LEU A 10 -1.79 8.16 -6.41
C LEU A 10 -2.25 7.21 -7.52
N LEU A 11 -1.88 5.93 -7.45
CA LEU A 11 -2.33 4.92 -8.42
C LEU A 11 -3.84 4.74 -8.38
N GLY A 12 -4.44 4.70 -7.18
CA GLY A 12 -5.88 4.59 -7.03
C GLY A 12 -6.62 5.80 -7.58
N ALA A 13 -6.09 7.01 -7.43
CA ALA A 13 -6.70 8.23 -7.96
C ALA A 13 -6.63 8.31 -9.50
N LEU A 14 -5.65 7.64 -10.12
CA LEU A 14 -5.53 7.53 -11.58
C LEU A 14 -6.50 6.50 -12.19
N THR A 15 -7.19 5.71 -11.38
CA THR A 15 -8.17 4.73 -11.86
C THR A 15 -9.57 5.35 -11.87
N ASP A 16 -10.43 4.90 -12.79
CA ASP A 16 -11.83 5.37 -12.92
C ASP A 16 -12.67 5.14 -11.65
N SER A 17 -12.13 4.48 -10.65
CA SER A 17 -12.80 4.19 -9.37
C SER A 17 -13.14 5.43 -8.54
N TYR A 18 -12.51 6.56 -8.84
CA TYR A 18 -12.78 7.86 -8.22
C TYR A 18 -13.28 8.93 -9.19
N SER A 19 -12.99 8.77 -10.49
CA SER A 19 -13.38 9.79 -11.44
C SER A 19 -14.65 9.38 -12.16
N THR A 20 -15.65 10.20 -12.07
CA THR A 20 -16.76 10.28 -13.03
C THR A 20 -16.27 10.80 -14.39
N ILE A 21 -14.96 10.90 -14.59
CA ILE A 21 -14.31 11.42 -15.79
C ILE A 21 -14.03 10.23 -16.71
N PRO A 22 -14.60 10.18 -17.90
CA PRO A 22 -14.36 9.11 -18.86
C PRO A 22 -12.87 8.96 -19.19
N SER A 23 -12.40 7.72 -19.35
CA SER A 23 -10.99 7.37 -19.59
C SER A 23 -10.29 8.06 -20.77
N HIS A 24 -11.07 8.61 -21.71
CA HIS A 24 -10.54 9.40 -22.85
C HIS A 24 -10.14 10.84 -22.49
N THR A 25 -10.50 11.34 -21.30
CA THR A 25 -10.12 12.69 -20.85
C THR A 25 -8.84 12.72 -20.02
N LEU A 26 -8.24 11.57 -19.70
CA LEU A 26 -6.97 11.48 -18.96
C LEU A 26 -5.77 12.12 -19.71
N LEU A 27 -5.93 12.41 -20.99
CA LEU A 27 -4.97 13.18 -21.80
C LEU A 27 -5.20 14.69 -21.74
N ASP A 28 -6.24 15.15 -21.02
CA ASP A 28 -6.44 16.57 -20.78
C ASP A 28 -5.32 17.08 -19.85
N THR A 29 -4.63 18.10 -20.32
CA THR A 29 -3.52 18.75 -19.61
C THR A 29 -3.94 19.20 -18.21
N ASN A 30 -5.19 19.62 -18.03
CA ASN A 30 -5.74 20.03 -16.74
C ASN A 30 -5.86 18.86 -15.75
N VAL A 31 -6.27 17.69 -16.22
CA VAL A 31 -6.36 16.47 -15.40
C VAL A 31 -4.96 16.03 -14.97
N LEU A 32 -3.98 16.04 -15.90
CA LEU A 32 -2.59 15.70 -15.59
C LEU A 32 -2.00 16.66 -14.54
N ILE A 33 -2.20 17.97 -14.71
CA ILE A 33 -1.74 18.98 -13.74
C ILE A 33 -2.36 18.74 -12.37
N THR A 34 -3.65 18.48 -12.30
CA THR A 34 -4.36 18.19 -11.04
C THR A 34 -3.75 16.99 -10.33
N HIS A 35 -3.46 15.90 -11.04
CA HIS A 35 -2.80 14.72 -10.47
C HIS A 35 -1.36 15.00 -10.04
N LEU A 36 -0.59 15.77 -10.81
CA LEU A 36 0.76 16.18 -10.42
C LEU A 36 0.75 17.02 -9.14
N LEU A 37 -0.21 17.93 -9.00
CA LEU A 37 -0.39 18.75 -7.79
C LEU A 37 -0.90 17.95 -6.59
N SER A 38 -1.52 16.79 -6.80
CA SER A 38 -1.95 15.92 -5.71
C SER A 38 -0.77 15.16 -5.06
N ILE A 39 0.35 14.98 -5.76
CA ILE A 39 1.54 14.27 -5.25
C ILE A 39 2.05 14.86 -3.93
N PRO A 40 2.41 16.15 -3.85
CA PRO A 40 2.92 16.73 -2.62
C PRO A 40 1.87 16.75 -1.50
N ARG A 41 0.58 16.91 -1.82
CA ARG A 41 -0.52 16.87 -0.84
C ARG A 41 -0.67 15.49 -0.22
N THR A 42 -0.69 14.44 -1.06
CA THR A 42 -0.78 13.04 -0.61
C THR A 42 0.44 12.66 0.22
N PHE A 43 1.63 13.02 -0.24
CA PHE A 43 2.87 12.79 0.50
C PHE A 43 2.84 13.49 1.86
N LEU A 44 2.42 14.75 1.91
CA LEU A 44 2.32 15.53 3.16
C LEU A 44 1.38 14.85 4.15
N TRP A 45 0.18 14.43 3.71
CA TRP A 45 -0.78 13.76 4.57
C TRP A 45 -0.23 12.45 5.14
N VAL A 46 0.33 11.60 4.29
CA VAL A 46 0.93 10.33 4.72
C VAL A 46 2.10 10.59 5.66
N TYR A 47 2.95 11.58 5.36
CA TYR A 47 4.10 11.94 6.18
C TYR A 47 3.68 12.39 7.59
N LEU A 48 2.71 13.28 7.71
CA LEU A 48 2.23 13.77 9.01
C LEU A 48 1.68 12.63 9.87
N ASN A 49 0.78 11.83 9.33
CA ASN A 49 0.20 10.70 10.07
C ASN A 49 1.25 9.65 10.46
N VAL A 50 2.18 9.31 9.57
CA VAL A 50 3.28 8.36 9.89
C VAL A 50 4.25 8.97 10.91
N LEU A 51 4.50 10.28 10.87
CA LEU A 51 5.33 10.97 11.86
C LEU A 51 4.71 10.87 13.25
N LEU A 52 3.40 11.13 13.38
CA LEU A 52 2.67 11.00 14.65
C LEU A 52 2.72 9.57 15.19
N PHE A 53 2.49 8.57 14.33
CA PHE A 53 2.66 7.17 14.68
C PHE A 53 4.09 6.86 15.14
N ALA A 54 5.11 7.31 14.40
CA ALA A 54 6.50 7.04 14.73
C ALA A 54 6.95 7.66 16.06
N ILE A 55 6.50 8.88 16.36
CA ILE A 55 6.78 9.53 17.64
C ILE A 55 6.07 8.79 18.78
N SER A 56 4.79 8.42 18.59
CA SER A 56 4.02 7.69 19.57
C SER A 56 4.63 6.32 19.87
N ASN A 57 5.03 5.59 18.83
CA ASN A 57 5.61 4.24 18.93
C ASN A 57 6.95 4.19 19.66
N GLN A 58 7.76 5.25 19.61
CA GLN A 58 9.11 5.26 20.19
C GLN A 58 9.18 5.77 21.62
N ARG A 59 8.11 6.34 22.19
CA ARG A 59 8.18 7.11 23.45
C ARG A 59 7.96 6.31 24.73
N SER A 60 7.33 5.12 24.64
CA SER A 60 7.08 4.29 25.83
C SER A 60 8.38 3.72 26.39
N PRO A 61 8.52 3.52 27.71
CA PRO A 61 9.73 2.94 28.29
C PRO A 61 10.07 1.58 27.69
N LYS A 62 9.07 0.74 27.41
CA LYS A 62 9.23 -0.58 26.83
C LYS A 62 9.75 -0.48 25.38
N SER A 63 9.17 0.43 24.58
CA SER A 63 9.62 0.67 23.19
C SER A 63 11.05 1.23 23.16
N VAL A 64 11.43 2.09 24.11
CA VAL A 64 12.80 2.61 24.21
C VAL A 64 13.79 1.49 24.50
N LEU A 65 13.43 0.55 25.40
CA LEU A 65 14.27 -0.61 25.70
C LEU A 65 14.42 -1.51 24.48
N GLU A 66 13.32 -1.89 23.81
CA GLU A 66 13.33 -2.69 22.58
C GLU A 66 14.19 -2.03 21.50
N ASP A 67 13.97 -0.74 21.26
CA ASP A 67 14.68 0.01 20.23
C ASP A 67 16.17 0.21 20.56
N SER A 68 16.55 0.27 21.83
CA SER A 68 17.96 0.32 22.22
C SER A 68 18.74 -0.93 21.77
N ILE A 69 18.06 -2.07 21.66
CA ILE A 69 18.61 -3.34 21.21
C ILE A 69 18.53 -3.46 19.69
N ASN A 70 17.30 -3.29 19.13
CA ASN A 70 17.03 -3.58 17.73
C ASN A 70 17.35 -2.40 16.80
N LYS A 71 17.22 -1.15 17.29
CA LYS A 71 17.22 0.08 16.47
C LYS A 71 17.86 1.25 17.23
N SER A 72 19.06 1.06 17.78
CA SER A 72 19.79 2.03 18.63
C SER A 72 19.99 3.41 17.98
N TRP A 73 19.91 3.50 16.64
CA TRP A 73 20.00 4.76 15.89
C TRP A 73 18.73 5.63 15.94
N ARG A 74 17.59 5.11 16.45
CA ARG A 74 16.35 5.90 16.57
C ARG A 74 16.53 7.11 17.49
N PRO A 75 15.76 8.21 17.28
CA PRO A 75 15.98 9.48 18.00
C PRO A 75 15.94 9.38 19.51
N ILE A 76 15.07 8.55 20.10
CA ILE A 76 14.96 8.45 21.56
C ILE A 76 16.05 7.55 22.14
N PRO A 77 16.28 6.31 21.69
CA PRO A 77 17.37 5.48 22.19
C PRO A 77 18.76 6.12 22.03
N SER A 78 18.97 6.87 20.94
CA SER A 78 20.23 7.58 20.69
C SER A 78 20.42 8.88 21.51
N GLY A 79 19.43 9.25 22.33
CA GLY A 79 19.49 10.45 23.16
C GLY A 79 19.26 11.78 22.42
N ARG A 80 18.93 11.76 21.11
CA ARG A 80 18.67 12.99 20.32
C ARG A 80 17.41 13.71 20.75
N ILE A 81 16.43 13.00 21.31
CA ILE A 81 15.21 13.54 21.89
C ILE A 81 14.80 12.70 23.11
N THR A 82 14.26 13.35 24.13
CA THR A 82 13.73 12.65 25.31
C THR A 82 12.29 12.19 25.08
N SER A 83 11.85 11.12 25.76
CA SER A 83 10.44 10.66 25.71
C SER A 83 9.45 11.76 26.13
N SER A 84 9.83 12.62 27.09
CA SER A 84 9.01 13.75 27.53
C SER A 84 8.92 14.87 26.47
N ALA A 85 9.99 15.12 25.74
CA ALA A 85 10.00 16.06 24.62
C ALA A 85 9.18 15.51 23.43
N ALA A 86 9.30 14.23 23.13
CA ALA A 86 8.49 13.54 22.13
C ALA A 86 6.98 13.63 22.46
N ARG A 87 6.59 13.42 23.73
CA ARG A 87 5.21 13.59 24.19
C ARG A 87 4.74 15.04 24.00
N ARG A 88 5.54 16.04 24.35
CA ARG A 88 5.18 17.47 24.14
C ARG A 88 5.03 17.81 22.67
N LEU A 89 5.85 17.21 21.80
CA LEU A 89 5.76 17.38 20.35
C LEU A 89 4.42 16.87 19.82
N LEU A 90 3.92 15.73 20.32
CA LEU A 90 2.58 15.21 19.94
C LEU A 90 1.46 16.18 20.30
N PHE A 91 1.51 16.87 21.44
CA PHE A 91 0.50 17.87 21.81
C PHE A 91 0.40 19.03 20.79
N ILE A 92 1.48 19.31 20.09
CA ILE A 92 1.52 20.35 19.06
C ILE A 92 1.14 19.77 17.69
N LEU A 93 1.71 18.63 17.34
CA LEU A 93 1.55 18.07 15.99
C LEU A 93 0.16 17.47 15.75
N ILE A 94 -0.50 16.89 16.76
CA ILE A 94 -1.84 16.29 16.59
C ILE A 94 -2.87 17.36 16.19
N PRO A 95 -3.02 18.52 16.89
CA PRO A 95 -3.92 19.58 16.45
C PRO A 95 -3.56 20.14 15.07
N ILE A 96 -2.28 20.27 14.75
CA ILE A 96 -1.83 20.74 13.43
C ILE A 96 -2.24 19.77 12.33
N ASP A 97 -2.01 18.47 12.53
CA ASP A 97 -2.38 17.46 11.54
C ASP A 97 -3.90 17.41 11.32
N LEU A 98 -4.68 17.44 12.38
CA LEU A 98 -6.15 17.52 12.29
C LEU A 98 -6.61 18.78 11.54
N PHE A 99 -6.03 19.94 11.84
CA PHE A 99 -6.33 21.20 11.16
C PHE A 99 -5.98 21.12 9.67
N VAL A 100 -4.78 20.67 9.34
CA VAL A 100 -4.31 20.54 7.95
C VAL A 100 -5.16 19.51 7.20
N SER A 101 -5.43 18.37 7.81
CA SER A 101 -6.24 17.30 7.20
C SER A 101 -7.69 17.73 6.96
N HIS A 102 -8.26 18.55 7.85
CA HIS A 102 -9.63 19.04 7.71
C HIS A 102 -9.74 20.14 6.64
N TYR A 103 -8.93 21.20 6.75
CA TYR A 103 -9.11 22.41 5.94
C TYR A 103 -8.40 22.35 4.58
N PHE A 104 -7.32 21.58 4.44
CA PHE A 104 -6.49 21.62 3.24
C PHE A 104 -6.44 20.29 2.47
N LEU A 105 -6.60 19.16 3.16
CA LEU A 105 -6.39 17.84 2.55
C LEU A 105 -7.68 17.02 2.36
N GLY A 106 -8.76 17.33 3.10
CA GLY A 106 -10.06 16.68 2.97
C GLY A 106 -10.10 15.23 3.50
N ALA A 107 -9.13 14.81 4.33
CA ALA A 107 -9.01 13.46 4.87
C ALA A 107 -9.02 13.42 6.41
N CYS A 108 -9.81 14.31 7.04
CA CYS A 108 -9.88 14.43 8.49
C CYS A 108 -10.40 13.15 9.16
N GLN A 109 -11.37 12.45 8.57
CA GLN A 109 -11.91 11.21 9.13
C GLN A 109 -10.83 10.13 9.20
N GLU A 110 -10.07 9.95 8.14
CA GLU A 110 -8.97 9.01 8.07
C GLU A 110 -7.85 9.38 9.05
N THR A 111 -7.55 10.67 9.22
CA THR A 111 -6.59 11.14 10.23
C THR A 111 -7.05 10.78 11.64
N VAL A 112 -8.33 11.00 11.99
CA VAL A 112 -8.88 10.60 13.29
C VAL A 112 -8.78 9.08 13.50
N LEU A 113 -9.09 8.28 12.49
CA LEU A 113 -8.95 6.83 12.55
C LEU A 113 -7.48 6.40 12.70
N CYS A 114 -6.54 7.04 11.99
CA CYS A 114 -5.11 6.80 12.16
C CYS A 114 -4.64 7.09 13.59
N LEU A 115 -5.11 8.21 14.17
CA LEU A 115 -4.80 8.57 15.55
C LEU A 115 -5.40 7.58 16.56
N LEU A 116 -6.63 7.13 16.34
CA LEU A 116 -7.28 6.11 17.17
C LEU A 116 -6.50 4.78 17.15
N LEU A 117 -6.15 4.30 15.95
CA LEU A 117 -5.34 3.08 15.80
C LEU A 117 -3.94 3.25 16.40
N THR A 118 -3.34 4.44 16.27
CA THR A 118 -2.05 4.77 16.89
C THR A 118 -2.15 4.70 18.42
N TRP A 119 -3.23 5.22 18.99
CA TRP A 119 -3.49 5.17 20.43
C TRP A 119 -3.73 3.73 20.91
N MET A 120 -4.57 2.97 20.20
CA MET A 120 -4.82 1.54 20.49
C MET A 120 -3.52 0.72 20.47
N TYR A 121 -2.68 0.96 19.44
CA TYR A 121 -1.43 0.23 19.23
C TYR A 121 -0.39 0.53 20.32
N ASN A 122 -0.20 1.81 20.67
CA ASN A 122 0.89 2.24 21.53
C ASN A 122 0.46 2.44 23.00
N ASP A 123 -0.61 3.21 23.25
CA ASP A 123 -0.97 3.61 24.60
C ASP A 123 -1.86 2.57 25.31
N LEU A 124 -2.71 1.85 24.56
CA LEU A 124 -3.49 0.72 25.09
C LEU A 124 -2.72 -0.61 25.04
N GLY A 125 -1.48 -0.60 24.54
CA GLY A 125 -0.63 -1.79 24.53
C GLY A 125 -0.97 -2.82 23.46
N GLY A 126 -1.80 -2.48 22.44
CA GLY A 126 -2.15 -3.41 21.36
C GLY A 126 -0.96 -3.95 20.57
N SER A 127 0.19 -3.26 20.63
CA SER A 127 1.47 -3.75 20.07
C SER A 127 2.06 -4.91 20.83
N ASP A 128 1.72 -5.05 22.12
CA ASP A 128 2.30 -6.00 23.06
C ASP A 128 1.34 -7.15 23.44
N GLU A 129 0.08 -7.01 23.03
CA GLU A 129 -0.91 -8.07 23.09
C GLU A 129 -0.56 -9.22 22.12
N HIS A 130 -1.39 -10.22 22.05
CA HIS A 130 -1.21 -11.35 21.16
C HIS A 130 -0.97 -10.91 19.71
N PHE A 131 -0.07 -11.58 18.97
CA PHE A 131 0.34 -11.20 17.62
C PHE A 131 -0.85 -11.00 16.64
N ILE A 132 -1.98 -11.70 16.84
CA ILE A 132 -3.19 -11.50 16.02
C ILE A 132 -3.75 -10.10 16.21
N VAL A 133 -3.85 -9.60 17.46
CA VAL A 133 -4.37 -8.26 17.78
C VAL A 133 -3.47 -7.20 17.14
N ARG A 134 -2.16 -7.37 17.30
CA ARG A 134 -1.16 -6.49 16.69
C ARG A 134 -1.27 -6.46 15.17
N ASN A 135 -1.35 -7.62 14.53
CA ASN A 135 -1.49 -7.73 13.09
C ASN A 135 -2.82 -7.13 12.60
N ALA A 136 -3.91 -7.32 13.34
CA ALA A 136 -5.20 -6.73 13.01
C ALA A 136 -5.16 -5.20 13.05
N ILE A 137 -4.59 -4.58 14.11
CA ILE A 137 -4.46 -3.12 14.20
C ILE A 137 -3.61 -2.58 13.04
N ASN A 138 -2.49 -3.22 12.74
CA ASN A 138 -1.62 -2.81 11.63
C ASN A 138 -2.31 -2.96 10.27
N SER A 139 -3.02 -4.06 10.05
CA SER A 139 -3.79 -4.33 8.83
C SER A 139 -4.87 -3.26 8.61
N LEU A 140 -5.64 -2.94 9.66
CA LEU A 140 -6.62 -1.86 9.62
C LEU A 140 -5.95 -0.49 9.38
N ALA A 141 -4.78 -0.26 9.97
CA ALA A 141 -4.02 0.96 9.71
C ALA A 141 -3.63 1.07 8.22
N TYR A 142 -3.20 -0.01 7.56
CA TYR A 142 -2.93 0.01 6.12
C TYR A 142 -4.18 0.35 5.30
N PHE A 143 -5.35 -0.18 5.68
CA PHE A 143 -6.61 0.19 5.04
C PHE A 143 -6.91 1.68 5.18
N VAL A 144 -6.82 2.22 6.40
CA VAL A 144 -7.13 3.63 6.70
C VAL A 144 -6.12 4.57 6.03
N TYR A 145 -4.83 4.23 6.08
CA TYR A 145 -3.79 5.01 5.39
C TYR A 145 -3.99 5.00 3.87
N GLY A 146 -4.32 3.84 3.28
CA GLY A 146 -4.62 3.72 1.86
C GLY A 146 -5.85 4.55 1.48
N SER A 147 -6.90 4.48 2.30
CA SER A 147 -8.14 5.25 2.12
C SER A 147 -7.90 6.76 2.14
N GLY A 148 -7.17 7.25 3.15
CA GLY A 148 -6.86 8.68 3.26
C GLY A 148 -5.95 9.17 2.14
N ALA A 149 -4.90 8.40 1.79
CA ALA A 149 -4.02 8.75 0.67
C ALA A 149 -4.80 8.84 -0.64
N LEU A 150 -5.72 7.91 -0.87
CA LEU A 150 -6.59 7.88 -2.03
C LEU A 150 -7.52 9.10 -2.09
N ARG A 151 -8.16 9.44 -0.95
CA ARG A 151 -9.03 10.61 -0.83
C ARG A 151 -8.28 11.92 -1.12
N VAL A 152 -7.10 12.10 -0.54
CA VAL A 152 -6.26 13.29 -0.77
C VAL A 152 -5.81 13.38 -2.22
N ALA A 153 -5.41 12.25 -2.82
CA ALA A 153 -4.97 12.19 -4.21
C ALA A 153 -6.11 12.51 -5.20
N ALA A 154 -7.32 12.04 -4.93
CA ALA A 154 -8.50 12.32 -5.74
C ALA A 154 -9.00 13.78 -5.60
N GLY A 155 -8.61 14.47 -4.52
CA GLY A 155 -9.01 15.86 -4.30
C GLY A 155 -10.49 16.07 -4.05
N THR A 156 -11.22 15.03 -3.68
CA THR A 156 -12.68 15.05 -3.55
C THR A 156 -13.13 14.65 -2.14
N SER A 157 -14.27 15.18 -1.72
CA SER A 157 -14.99 14.73 -0.53
C SER A 157 -15.90 13.51 -0.79
N THR A 158 -15.79 12.89 -1.95
CA THR A 158 -16.62 11.76 -2.36
C THR A 158 -16.24 10.48 -1.60
N SER A 159 -17.22 9.59 -1.43
CA SER A 159 -17.00 8.27 -0.82
C SER A 159 -16.12 7.39 -1.70
N ILE A 160 -15.28 6.58 -1.06
CA ILE A 160 -14.46 5.57 -1.73
C ILE A 160 -15.40 4.56 -2.42
N SER A 161 -15.13 4.22 -3.67
CA SER A 161 -15.90 3.23 -4.41
C SER A 161 -15.81 1.85 -3.75
N THR A 162 -16.79 0.99 -4.04
CA THR A 162 -16.75 -0.40 -3.55
C THR A 162 -15.51 -1.14 -4.03
N ASP A 163 -15.11 -0.97 -5.29
CA ASP A 163 -13.94 -1.63 -5.86
C ASP A 163 -12.64 -1.16 -5.19
N ALA A 164 -12.51 0.15 -4.92
CA ALA A 164 -11.39 0.69 -4.17
C ALA A 164 -11.35 0.16 -2.73
N SER A 165 -12.50 0.03 -2.09
CA SER A 165 -12.61 -0.54 -0.74
C SER A 165 -12.20 -2.02 -0.71
N ILE A 166 -12.61 -2.80 -1.72
CA ILE A 166 -12.20 -4.20 -1.87
C ILE A 166 -10.69 -4.30 -2.10
N TRP A 167 -10.13 -3.45 -2.96
CA TRP A 167 -8.70 -3.40 -3.21
C TRP A 167 -7.89 -3.10 -1.95
N LEU A 168 -8.27 -2.08 -1.19
CA LEU A 168 -7.65 -1.76 0.10
C LEU A 168 -7.83 -2.91 1.10
N GLY A 169 -8.98 -3.59 1.06
CA GLY A 169 -9.24 -4.80 1.86
C GLY A 169 -8.30 -5.95 1.53
N ILE A 170 -8.01 -6.18 0.24
CA ILE A 170 -7.04 -7.18 -0.20
C ILE A 170 -5.63 -6.82 0.31
N ILE A 171 -5.20 -5.56 0.16
CA ILE A 171 -3.90 -5.11 0.68
C ILE A 171 -3.83 -5.32 2.21
N SER A 172 -4.90 -4.99 2.91
CA SER A 172 -5.03 -5.18 4.35
C SER A 172 -4.90 -6.65 4.74
N ALA A 173 -5.55 -7.55 4.01
CA ALA A 173 -5.49 -8.99 4.23
C ALA A 173 -4.08 -9.56 3.95
N ILE A 174 -3.39 -9.06 2.91
CA ILE A 174 -1.98 -9.38 2.63
C ILE A 174 -1.12 -9.00 3.84
N VAL A 175 -1.27 -7.76 4.33
CA VAL A 175 -0.52 -7.27 5.49
C VAL A 175 -0.83 -8.11 6.71
N PHE A 176 -2.11 -8.36 7.04
CA PHE A 176 -2.51 -9.18 8.20
C PHE A 176 -1.82 -10.53 8.23
N SER A 177 -1.74 -11.22 7.08
CA SER A 177 -1.25 -12.58 6.98
C SER A 177 0.25 -12.73 6.76
N THR A 178 0.98 -11.64 6.43
CA THR A 178 2.41 -11.74 6.06
C THR A 178 3.32 -10.78 6.80
N MET A 179 2.78 -9.81 7.58
CA MET A 179 3.60 -8.76 8.19
C MET A 179 4.56 -9.25 9.28
N GLN A 180 4.38 -10.47 9.80
CA GLN A 180 5.29 -11.09 10.75
C GLN A 180 6.72 -11.26 10.20
N VAL A 181 6.94 -11.05 8.90
CA VAL A 181 8.27 -10.94 8.30
C VAL A 181 9.14 -9.86 8.97
N GLN A 182 8.52 -8.80 9.48
CA GLN A 182 9.24 -7.74 10.22
C GLN A 182 9.76 -8.19 11.58
N ASP A 183 9.12 -9.21 12.19
CA ASP A 183 9.48 -9.71 13.51
C ASP A 183 10.68 -10.64 13.47
N LEU A 184 10.99 -11.22 12.31
CA LEU A 184 12.14 -12.14 12.17
C LEU A 184 13.45 -11.48 12.57
N LYS A 185 13.67 -10.22 12.18
CA LYS A 185 14.90 -9.47 12.52
C LYS A 185 14.88 -8.86 13.92
N ASP A 186 13.72 -8.72 14.54
CA ASP A 186 13.54 -7.99 15.81
C ASP A 186 13.47 -8.96 17.03
N GLN A 187 13.58 -10.29 16.86
CA GLN A 187 13.38 -11.32 17.89
C GLN A 187 14.16 -11.10 19.19
N VAL A 188 15.37 -10.52 19.13
CA VAL A 188 16.23 -10.30 20.32
C VAL A 188 15.59 -9.25 21.23
N GLY A 189 15.20 -8.11 20.70
CA GLY A 189 14.55 -7.05 21.46
C GLY A 189 13.12 -7.42 21.89
N ASP A 190 12.38 -8.12 21.03
CA ASP A 190 11.03 -8.63 21.36
C ASP A 190 11.07 -9.59 22.55
N ARG A 191 12.08 -10.49 22.60
CA ARG A 191 12.29 -11.40 23.74
C ARG A 191 12.67 -10.64 25.01
N ALA A 192 13.54 -9.63 24.91
CA ALA A 192 13.96 -8.81 26.05
C ALA A 192 12.81 -8.01 26.66
N THR A 193 11.76 -7.72 25.89
CA THR A 193 10.59 -6.97 26.33
C THR A 193 9.33 -7.84 26.56
N ASN A 194 9.48 -9.18 26.52
CA ASN A 194 8.37 -10.13 26.63
C ASN A 194 7.21 -9.82 25.69
N ARG A 195 7.52 -9.50 24.43
CA ARG A 195 6.53 -9.23 23.40
C ARG A 195 6.04 -10.53 22.76
N ASP A 196 4.73 -10.70 22.63
CA ASP A 196 4.16 -11.89 21.98
C ASP A 196 4.14 -11.69 20.45
N THR A 197 5.23 -12.09 19.81
CA THR A 197 5.35 -12.07 18.34
C THR A 197 5.29 -13.47 17.77
N LEU A 198 4.83 -13.62 16.53
CA LEU A 198 4.62 -14.94 15.95
C LEU A 198 5.87 -15.84 15.99
N PRO A 199 7.10 -15.37 15.64
CA PRO A 199 8.28 -16.21 15.73
C PRO A 199 8.63 -16.64 17.16
N LEU A 200 8.24 -15.87 18.18
CA LEU A 200 8.45 -16.26 19.59
C LEU A 200 7.36 -17.21 20.10
N SER A 201 6.13 -17.11 19.58
CA SER A 201 4.99 -17.94 20.00
C SER A 201 5.02 -19.34 19.39
N ILE A 202 5.27 -19.46 18.08
CA ILE A 202 5.22 -20.75 17.35
C ILE A 202 6.60 -21.24 16.86
N GLY A 203 7.65 -20.49 17.13
CA GLY A 203 9.02 -20.75 16.70
C GLY A 203 9.36 -20.14 15.33
N ASP A 204 10.65 -19.79 15.17
CA ASP A 204 11.18 -19.12 13.97
C ASP A 204 10.86 -19.88 12.66
N SER A 205 11.09 -21.20 12.63
CA SER A 205 10.86 -22.00 11.43
C SER A 205 9.38 -22.04 11.04
N SER A 206 8.48 -22.26 11.99
CA SER A 206 7.03 -22.28 11.73
C SER A 206 6.54 -20.93 11.24
N CYS A 207 7.01 -19.84 11.84
CA CYS A 207 6.70 -18.48 11.40
C CYS A 207 7.15 -18.24 9.95
N ARG A 208 8.35 -18.68 9.56
CA ARG A 208 8.84 -18.58 8.19
C ARG A 208 7.95 -19.31 7.19
N TYR A 209 7.45 -20.49 7.53
CA TYR A 209 6.50 -21.21 6.68
C TYR A 209 5.16 -20.49 6.54
N THR A 210 4.64 -19.85 7.57
CA THR A 210 3.42 -19.03 7.44
C THR A 210 3.62 -17.84 6.52
N ILE A 211 4.78 -17.17 6.58
CA ILE A 211 5.13 -16.08 5.66
C ILE A 211 5.17 -16.58 4.22
N VAL A 212 5.88 -17.68 3.97
CA VAL A 212 6.00 -18.28 2.63
C VAL A 212 4.63 -18.65 2.07
N PHE A 213 3.79 -19.31 2.88
CA PHE A 213 2.44 -19.67 2.46
C PHE A 213 1.61 -18.41 2.10
N GLY A 214 1.63 -17.39 2.96
CA GLY A 214 0.92 -16.14 2.69
C GLY A 214 1.44 -15.41 1.44
N VAL A 215 2.75 -15.28 1.29
CA VAL A 215 3.37 -14.61 0.14
C VAL A 215 3.02 -15.32 -1.17
N LEU A 216 3.15 -16.64 -1.24
CA LEU A 216 2.83 -17.40 -2.45
C LEU A 216 1.33 -17.36 -2.76
N THR A 217 0.47 -17.51 -1.75
CA THR A 217 -0.98 -17.45 -1.92
C THR A 217 -1.39 -16.09 -2.51
N TRP A 218 -0.92 -14.99 -1.93
CA TRP A 218 -1.30 -13.64 -2.39
C TRP A 218 -0.65 -13.25 -3.71
N SER A 219 0.53 -13.79 -4.04
CA SER A 219 1.15 -13.61 -5.35
C SER A 219 0.28 -14.14 -6.49
N LEU A 220 -0.55 -15.13 -6.21
CA LEU A 220 -1.48 -15.73 -7.18
C LEU A 220 -2.92 -15.21 -7.03
N ALA A 221 -3.41 -15.09 -5.79
CA ALA A 221 -4.80 -14.76 -5.51
C ALA A 221 -5.15 -13.31 -5.87
N ALA A 222 -4.26 -12.34 -5.59
CA ALA A 222 -4.55 -10.94 -5.87
C ALA A 222 -4.65 -10.64 -7.37
N PRO A 223 -3.73 -11.07 -8.25
CA PRO A 223 -3.90 -10.93 -9.70
C PRO A 223 -5.14 -11.68 -10.22
N ARG A 224 -5.38 -12.89 -9.70
CA ARG A 224 -6.53 -13.71 -10.12
C ARG A 224 -7.87 -13.07 -9.79
N TYR A 225 -7.97 -12.44 -8.64
CA TYR A 225 -9.18 -11.70 -8.25
C TYR A 225 -9.54 -10.63 -9.30
N TRP A 226 -8.54 -9.93 -9.83
CA TRP A 226 -8.72 -8.91 -10.86
C TRP A 226 -8.79 -9.48 -12.29
N SER A 227 -8.95 -10.79 -12.44
CA SER A 227 -9.02 -11.48 -13.74
C SER A 227 -7.80 -11.20 -14.63
N ILE A 228 -6.61 -11.07 -14.02
CA ILE A 228 -5.34 -10.94 -14.73
C ILE A 228 -4.79 -12.35 -14.95
N ASP A 229 -4.52 -12.69 -16.19
CA ASP A 229 -3.95 -13.99 -16.52
C ASP A 229 -2.54 -14.15 -15.92
N LEU A 230 -2.27 -15.31 -15.32
CA LEU A 230 -1.01 -15.62 -14.64
C LEU A 230 0.21 -15.56 -15.56
N PHE A 231 0.02 -15.67 -16.87
CA PHE A 231 1.09 -15.64 -17.87
C PHE A 231 1.28 -14.27 -18.53
N THR A 232 0.58 -13.24 -18.05
CA THR A 232 0.79 -11.86 -18.53
C THR A 232 1.86 -11.14 -17.73
N SER A 233 2.44 -10.09 -18.30
CA SER A 233 3.43 -9.25 -17.62
C SER A 233 2.90 -8.63 -16.31
N GLY A 234 1.58 -8.47 -16.19
CA GLY A 234 0.94 -7.90 -14.98
C GLY A 234 0.96 -8.82 -13.76
N SER A 235 0.94 -10.14 -13.96
CA SER A 235 1.02 -11.14 -12.89
C SER A 235 2.43 -11.66 -12.62
N ALA A 236 3.35 -11.51 -13.58
CA ALA A 236 4.71 -12.01 -13.47
C ALA A 236 5.47 -11.34 -12.30
N LEU A 237 5.31 -10.03 -12.12
CA LEU A 237 6.03 -9.27 -11.10
C LEU A 237 5.70 -9.72 -9.66
N PRO A 238 4.42 -9.84 -9.23
CA PRO A 238 4.07 -10.39 -7.93
C PRO A 238 4.64 -11.79 -7.69
N VAL A 239 4.59 -12.65 -8.71
CA VAL A 239 5.09 -14.03 -8.60
C VAL A 239 6.62 -14.04 -8.46
N ILE A 240 7.35 -13.32 -9.32
CA ILE A 240 8.83 -13.27 -9.27
C ILE A 240 9.31 -12.71 -7.93
N LEU A 241 8.75 -11.58 -7.49
CA LEU A 241 9.11 -11.00 -6.21
C LEU A 241 8.69 -11.88 -5.03
N GLY A 242 7.53 -12.55 -5.11
CA GLY A 242 7.07 -13.51 -4.11
C GLY A 242 8.00 -14.73 -3.98
N LEU A 243 8.47 -15.27 -5.08
CA LEU A 243 9.47 -16.33 -5.09
C LEU A 243 10.81 -15.87 -4.51
N PHE A 244 11.22 -14.63 -4.82
CA PHE A 244 12.43 -14.04 -4.23
C PHE A 244 12.31 -13.86 -2.71
N VAL A 245 11.17 -13.35 -2.22
CA VAL A 245 10.90 -13.25 -0.77
C VAL A 245 10.92 -14.62 -0.13
N THR A 246 10.28 -15.62 -0.74
CA THR A 246 10.27 -17.01 -0.28
C THR A 246 11.69 -17.57 -0.15
N TYR A 247 12.51 -17.38 -1.17
CA TYR A 247 13.91 -17.77 -1.16
C TYR A 247 14.66 -17.14 0.01
N GLN A 248 14.53 -15.84 0.21
CA GLN A 248 15.19 -15.12 1.31
C GLN A 248 14.73 -15.62 2.68
N VAL A 249 13.41 -15.75 2.89
CA VAL A 249 12.82 -16.21 4.16
C VAL A 249 13.33 -17.59 4.56
N LEU A 250 13.46 -18.52 3.61
CA LEU A 250 13.82 -19.92 3.92
C LEU A 250 15.32 -20.11 4.12
N LEU A 251 16.14 -19.49 3.28
CA LEU A 251 17.57 -19.80 3.20
C LEU A 251 18.46 -18.82 3.99
N HIS A 252 18.00 -17.60 4.24
CA HIS A 252 18.79 -16.59 4.92
C HIS A 252 18.18 -16.25 6.29
N ARG A 253 18.83 -16.69 7.39
CA ARG A 253 18.26 -16.69 8.75
C ARG A 253 19.07 -15.88 9.76
N THR A 254 19.80 -14.87 9.31
CA THR A 254 20.47 -13.93 10.22
C THR A 254 19.68 -12.64 10.35
N PRO A 255 19.80 -11.86 11.45
CA PRO A 255 19.09 -10.58 11.60
C PRO A 255 19.33 -9.59 10.45
N GLU A 256 20.56 -9.57 9.90
CA GLU A 256 20.92 -8.74 8.74
C GLU A 256 20.21 -9.21 7.47
N ALA A 257 20.18 -10.52 7.25
CA ALA A 257 19.46 -11.13 6.13
C ALA A 257 17.95 -10.95 6.25
N ASP A 258 17.39 -11.09 7.45
CA ASP A 258 15.98 -10.82 7.73
C ASP A 258 15.61 -9.34 7.50
N THR A 259 16.57 -8.43 7.71
CA THR A 259 16.42 -7.02 7.34
C THR A 259 16.31 -6.85 5.81
N GLN A 260 17.08 -7.57 5.02
CA GLN A 260 16.98 -7.55 3.55
C GLN A 260 15.68 -8.24 3.10
N THR A 261 15.30 -9.34 3.74
CA THR A 261 14.02 -10.02 3.52
C THR A 261 12.83 -9.09 3.74
N TYR A 262 12.85 -8.29 4.81
CA TYR A 262 11.82 -7.26 5.07
C TYR A 262 11.76 -6.20 3.96
N LYS A 263 12.90 -5.75 3.43
CA LYS A 263 12.93 -4.83 2.29
C LYS A 263 12.36 -5.47 1.02
N ALA A 264 12.72 -6.72 0.75
CA ALA A 264 12.19 -7.48 -0.38
C ALA A 264 10.68 -7.70 -0.26
N TRP A 265 10.19 -8.04 0.93
CA TRP A 265 8.77 -8.14 1.23
C TRP A 265 8.04 -6.80 1.02
N SER A 266 8.63 -5.69 1.43
CA SER A 266 8.06 -4.36 1.21
C SER A 266 7.95 -4.02 -0.28
N ALA A 267 8.93 -4.40 -1.09
CA ALA A 267 8.87 -4.27 -2.54
C ALA A 267 7.82 -5.21 -3.16
N TRP A 268 7.76 -6.47 -2.68
CA TRP A 268 6.73 -7.42 -3.10
C TRP A 268 5.33 -6.92 -2.75
N LEU A 269 5.09 -6.37 -1.57
CA LEU A 269 3.80 -5.81 -1.16
C LEU A 269 3.29 -4.75 -2.13
N MET A 270 4.19 -4.01 -2.79
CA MET A 270 3.82 -3.03 -3.81
C MET A 270 3.36 -3.67 -5.13
N SER A 271 3.79 -4.89 -5.44
CA SER A 271 3.50 -5.53 -6.72
C SER A 271 2.04 -5.99 -6.88
N PRO A 272 1.36 -6.58 -5.87
CA PRO A 272 -0.08 -6.82 -5.93
C PRO A 272 -0.90 -5.53 -6.00
N THR A 273 -0.38 -4.42 -5.45
CA THR A 273 -1.08 -3.12 -5.53
C THR A 273 -1.08 -2.56 -6.95
N THR A 274 -0.07 -2.88 -7.76
CA THR A 274 -0.02 -2.48 -9.17
C THR A 274 -0.89 -3.35 -10.08
N THR A 275 -1.35 -4.52 -9.61
CA THR A 275 -2.25 -5.39 -10.39
C THR A 275 -3.67 -4.84 -10.54
N TRP A 276 -4.07 -3.84 -9.77
CA TRP A 276 -5.25 -3.00 -10.04
C TRP A 276 -5.24 -2.38 -11.44
N ASN A 277 -4.11 -2.46 -12.12
CA ASN A 277 -3.77 -1.80 -13.37
C ASN A 277 -4.58 -2.28 -14.61
N ARG A 278 -5.65 -3.06 -14.43
CA ARG A 278 -6.59 -3.37 -15.51
C ARG A 278 -7.18 -2.09 -16.12
N TYR A 279 -7.30 -1.04 -15.31
CA TYR A 279 -7.80 0.27 -15.73
C TYR A 279 -6.73 1.19 -16.31
N LEU A 280 -5.43 0.90 -16.09
CA LEU A 280 -4.30 1.57 -16.77
C LEU A 280 -3.89 0.85 -18.07
N SER A 281 -4.44 -0.31 -18.36
CA SER A 281 -4.17 -1.11 -19.56
C SER A 281 -4.40 -0.34 -20.89
N PRO A 282 -5.40 0.55 -21.05
CA PRO A 282 -5.53 1.40 -22.23
C PRO A 282 -4.31 2.33 -22.42
N PHE A 283 -3.70 2.79 -21.31
CA PHE A 283 -2.49 3.62 -21.32
C PHE A 283 -1.26 2.82 -21.76
N ALA A 284 -1.05 1.66 -21.15
CA ALA A 284 0.09 0.79 -21.49
C ALA A 284 0.04 0.30 -22.94
N PHE A 285 -1.16 0.04 -23.48
CA PHE A 285 -1.33 -0.37 -24.87
C PHE A 285 -1.05 0.76 -25.86
N LYS A 286 -1.45 2.00 -25.53
CA LYS A 286 -1.23 3.17 -26.40
C LYS A 286 0.25 3.59 -26.45
N TYR A 287 0.97 3.47 -25.33
CA TYR A 287 2.41 3.78 -25.30
C TYR A 287 3.28 2.64 -25.82
N ARG A 288 2.81 1.38 -25.80
CA ARG A 288 3.51 0.27 -26.44
C ARG A 288 3.60 0.43 -27.96
N LEU A 289 2.62 1.11 -28.57
CA LEU A 289 2.64 1.46 -29.99
C LEU A 289 3.64 2.58 -30.33
N LEU A 290 4.02 3.42 -29.34
CA LEU A 290 4.99 4.51 -29.55
C LEU A 290 6.46 4.06 -29.45
N PHE A 291 6.72 2.86 -28.90
CA PHE A 291 8.06 2.29 -28.71
C PHE A 291 8.32 1.02 -29.52
N LEU A 292 7.39 0.61 -30.40
CA LEU A 292 7.68 -0.44 -31.40
C LEU A 292 8.37 0.20 -32.59
N PRO A 293 9.47 -0.37 -33.09
CA PRO A 293 10.07 0.06 -34.36
C PRO A 293 9.02 -0.11 -35.47
N LEU A 294 8.93 0.90 -36.35
CA LEU A 294 8.06 0.87 -37.53
C LEU A 294 8.32 -0.43 -38.31
N PRO A 295 7.29 -1.21 -38.67
CA PRO A 295 7.51 -2.36 -39.55
C PRO A 295 8.00 -1.86 -40.91
N GLY A 296 9.14 -2.37 -41.31
CA GLY A 296 9.56 -2.27 -42.70
C GLY A 296 8.54 -2.98 -43.59
N ASP A 297 8.31 -2.40 -44.74
CA ASP A 297 7.40 -2.88 -45.78
C ASP A 297 7.55 -4.36 -46.07
N GLY A 298 6.56 -5.17 -45.65
CA GLY A 298 6.51 -6.59 -45.91
C GLY A 298 5.08 -7.11 -45.76
N GLN A 299 4.46 -7.40 -46.87
CA GLN A 299 3.11 -7.95 -46.99
C GLN A 299 2.92 -9.21 -46.13
N GLY A 300 1.88 -9.26 -45.34
CA GLY A 300 1.45 -10.45 -44.60
C GLY A 300 0.05 -10.28 -44.02
N MET A 301 -0.93 -10.93 -44.67
CA MET A 301 -2.31 -11.07 -44.18
C MET A 301 -2.32 -11.56 -42.74
N ILE A 302 -2.97 -10.85 -41.84
CA ILE A 302 -3.32 -11.36 -40.51
C ILE A 302 -4.84 -11.39 -40.34
N HIS A 303 -5.35 -12.61 -40.16
CA HIS A 303 -6.70 -12.93 -39.75
C HIS A 303 -7.14 -12.10 -38.55
N ARG A 304 -8.31 -11.47 -38.64
CA ARG A 304 -9.04 -10.89 -37.53
C ARG A 304 -9.81 -11.99 -36.82
N PRO A 305 -9.70 -12.15 -35.50
CA PRO A 305 -10.73 -12.81 -34.72
C PRO A 305 -11.60 -11.78 -33.99
N PHE A 306 -12.89 -12.07 -34.00
CA PHE A 306 -13.98 -11.57 -33.19
C PHE A 306 -14.67 -10.27 -33.61
N GLY A 307 -15.84 -10.54 -34.14
CA GLY A 307 -16.89 -9.60 -34.51
C GLY A 307 -17.53 -8.93 -33.31
N TYR A 308 -17.69 -7.63 -33.45
CA TYR A 308 -18.82 -6.93 -32.86
C TYR A 308 -19.77 -6.56 -34.00
N THR A 309 -20.99 -7.09 -33.91
CA THR A 309 -22.06 -6.84 -34.83
C THR A 309 -22.44 -5.35 -34.80
N LEU A 310 -22.24 -4.72 -35.95
CA LEU A 310 -22.89 -3.43 -36.30
C LEU A 310 -24.41 -3.66 -36.47
N SER A 311 -25.19 -3.39 -35.42
CA SER A 311 -26.63 -3.30 -35.48
C SER A 311 -27.15 -2.11 -34.67
N ALA A 312 -26.76 -0.90 -35.04
CA ALA A 312 -27.42 0.33 -34.56
C ALA A 312 -27.08 1.52 -35.48
N LEU A 313 -27.40 1.37 -36.77
CA LEU A 313 -27.47 2.51 -37.70
C LEU A 313 -28.58 2.25 -38.68
N LYS A 314 -29.85 2.37 -38.22
CA LYS A 314 -31.01 2.60 -39.06
C LYS A 314 -32.15 3.14 -38.20
N SER A 315 -32.33 4.44 -38.19
CA SER A 315 -33.62 5.13 -38.22
C SER A 315 -33.39 6.65 -38.05
N ILE A 316 -33.15 7.32 -39.14
CA ILE A 316 -33.47 8.74 -39.30
C ILE A 316 -34.72 8.74 -40.21
N PRO A 317 -35.90 9.19 -39.76
CA PRO A 317 -37.01 9.50 -40.68
C PRO A 317 -36.71 10.86 -41.30
N GLY A 318 -36.77 10.89 -42.65
CA GLY A 318 -36.66 12.11 -43.43
C GLY A 318 -37.89 13.02 -43.26
N GLU A 319 -37.62 14.29 -43.35
CA GLU A 319 -38.57 15.35 -43.59
C GLU A 319 -39.20 15.20 -44.99
N THR A 320 -40.49 15.30 -45.05
CA THR A 320 -41.21 15.78 -46.25
C THR A 320 -42.41 16.61 -45.84
N ASN A 321 -42.40 17.86 -46.34
CA ASN A 321 -43.47 18.89 -46.45
C ASN A 321 -43.94 19.55 -45.18
#